data_e6a72c3ba8e56e4efb4b175f301abcd1
#
_entry.id   e6a72c3ba8e56e4efb4b175f301abcd1
#
_cell.length_a   1.000
_cell.length_b   1.000
_cell.length_c   1.000
_cell.angle_alpha   90.00
_cell.angle_beta   90.00
_cell.angle_gamma   90.00
#
_symmetry.space_group_name_H-M   'P 1'
#
loop_
_entity.id
_entity.type
_entity.pdbx_description
1 polymer ?
#
loop_
_entity_poly.entity_id
_entity_poly.type
_entity_poly.pdbx_seq_one_letter_code
_entity_poly.pdbx_strand_id
1 'polypeptide(L)'
;MSPEGNSAALACLNVLGTAFSEPPLKVYLKSIEGDEVIDNHPAQVLLDNPNPNMTANLMNNYIVTSVAVYGDAFILKLKNDAGGVVQLIPLLPEMVEVKGNNEQLITKYQYKQKGNTLEIMLSLIHI
;
A
#
# COMPACT_ATOMS: atom_id res chain seq x y z
N MET A 1 -21.49 12.16 -0.94
CA MET A 1 -21.78 11.26 -2.08
C MET A 1 -20.53 10.43 -2.32
N SER A 2 -20.58 9.13 -2.16
CA SER A 2 -19.43 8.28 -2.43
C SER A 2 -19.19 8.22 -3.94
N PRO A 3 -17.92 8.22 -4.42
CA PRO A 3 -17.60 8.08 -5.85
C PRO A 3 -18.19 6.82 -6.47
N GLU A 4 -18.39 5.77 -5.68
CA GLU A 4 -18.96 4.49 -6.09
C GLU A 4 -20.43 4.56 -6.53
N GLY A 5 -21.16 5.58 -6.06
CA GLY A 5 -22.53 5.86 -6.49
C GLY A 5 -22.64 6.68 -7.78
N ASN A 6 -21.52 7.11 -8.37
CA ASN A 6 -21.47 7.91 -9.59
C ASN A 6 -20.74 7.14 -10.70
N SER A 7 -21.48 6.75 -11.74
CA SER A 7 -20.92 5.96 -12.86
C SER A 7 -19.77 6.64 -13.61
N ALA A 8 -19.78 7.96 -13.72
CA ALA A 8 -18.71 8.71 -14.37
C ALA A 8 -17.43 8.72 -13.50
N ALA A 9 -17.57 8.93 -12.19
CA ALA A 9 -16.45 8.84 -11.25
C ALA A 9 -15.86 7.44 -11.20
N LEU A 10 -16.71 6.40 -11.17
CA LEU A 10 -16.26 5.01 -11.23
C LEU A 10 -15.50 4.69 -12.51
N ALA A 11 -15.96 5.19 -13.66
CA ALA A 11 -15.25 5.02 -14.93
C ALA A 11 -13.85 5.66 -14.89
N CYS A 12 -13.73 6.87 -14.34
CA CYS A 12 -12.44 7.54 -14.15
C CYS A 12 -11.50 6.74 -13.22
N LEU A 13 -12.02 6.22 -12.10
CA LEU A 13 -11.25 5.39 -11.17
C LEU A 13 -10.75 4.10 -11.84
N ASN A 14 -11.58 3.46 -12.65
CA ASN A 14 -11.19 2.27 -13.39
C ASN A 14 -10.07 2.55 -14.39
N VAL A 15 -10.13 3.67 -15.11
CA VAL A 15 -9.06 4.08 -16.04
C VAL A 15 -7.76 4.35 -15.28
N LEU A 16 -7.81 5.11 -14.18
CA LEU A 16 -6.65 5.38 -13.34
C LEU A 16 -6.06 4.09 -12.77
N GLY A 17 -6.90 3.22 -12.21
CA GLY A 17 -6.48 1.95 -11.64
C GLY A 17 -5.78 1.05 -12.65
N THR A 18 -6.35 0.92 -13.85
CA THR A 18 -5.77 0.12 -14.93
C THR A 18 -4.45 0.71 -15.42
N ALA A 19 -4.42 1.98 -15.76
CA ALA A 19 -3.23 2.65 -16.29
C ALA A 19 -2.05 2.64 -15.30
N PHE A 20 -2.32 2.83 -14.01
CA PHE A 20 -1.28 2.79 -12.97
C PHE A 20 -0.74 1.39 -12.70
N SER A 21 -1.59 0.38 -12.83
CA SER A 21 -1.21 -1.00 -12.51
C SER A 21 -0.53 -1.75 -13.66
N GLU A 22 -0.60 -1.23 -14.89
CA GLU A 22 0.07 -1.85 -16.05
C GLU A 22 1.60 -1.87 -15.95
N PRO A 23 2.31 -0.75 -15.66
CA PRO A 23 3.76 -0.77 -15.57
C PRO A 23 4.22 -1.46 -14.28
N PRO A 24 5.16 -2.42 -14.38
CA PRO A 24 5.68 -3.08 -13.19
C PRO A 24 6.55 -2.13 -12.36
N LEU A 25 6.43 -2.21 -11.04
CA LEU A 25 7.37 -1.58 -10.12
C LEU A 25 8.68 -2.37 -10.12
N LYS A 26 9.82 -1.67 -10.25
CA LYS A 26 11.14 -2.29 -10.29
C LYS A 26 12.06 -1.71 -9.23
N VAL A 27 12.89 -2.57 -8.64
CA VAL A 27 13.96 -2.19 -7.71
C VAL A 27 15.24 -1.95 -8.51
N TYR A 28 15.88 -0.81 -8.28
CA TYR A 28 17.14 -0.44 -8.95
C TYR A 28 18.25 -0.24 -7.92
N LEU A 29 19.46 -0.67 -8.29
CA LEU A 29 20.68 -0.25 -7.64
C LEU A 29 21.18 1.03 -8.33
N LYS A 30 21.27 2.12 -7.59
CA LYS A 30 21.88 3.35 -8.10
C LYS A 30 23.40 3.21 -8.15
N SER A 31 23.98 3.41 -9.31
CA SER A 31 25.43 3.43 -9.54
C SER A 31 25.85 4.70 -10.29
N ILE A 32 27.12 5.07 -10.16
CA ILE A 32 27.71 6.18 -10.92
C ILE A 32 27.72 5.89 -12.43
N GLU A 33 27.76 4.60 -12.80
CA GLU A 33 27.78 4.14 -14.20
C GLU A 33 26.39 3.95 -14.81
N GLY A 34 25.34 4.09 -14.00
CA GLY A 34 23.92 3.93 -14.40
C GLY A 34 23.13 3.10 -13.40
N ASP A 35 21.82 3.15 -13.52
CA ASP A 35 20.90 2.39 -12.67
C ASP A 35 20.74 0.96 -13.20
N GLU A 36 20.95 -0.04 -12.34
CA GLU A 36 20.80 -1.47 -12.67
C GLU A 36 19.57 -2.06 -12.00
N VAL A 37 18.75 -2.80 -12.77
CA VAL A 37 17.58 -3.52 -12.26
C VAL A 37 18.03 -4.73 -11.44
N ILE A 38 17.50 -4.88 -10.22
CA ILE A 38 17.78 -6.03 -9.36
C ILE A 38 16.52 -6.89 -9.21
N ASP A 39 16.43 -7.96 -10.00
CA ASP A 39 15.26 -8.84 -9.99
C ASP A 39 15.22 -9.78 -8.76
N ASN A 40 16.34 -10.13 -8.16
CA ASN A 40 16.43 -11.05 -7.03
C ASN A 40 16.38 -10.36 -5.64
N HIS A 41 16.14 -9.07 -5.59
CA HIS A 41 16.04 -8.36 -4.31
C HIS A 41 14.75 -8.77 -3.56
N PRO A 42 14.80 -9.00 -2.23
CA PRO A 42 13.60 -9.36 -1.45
C PRO A 42 12.44 -8.39 -1.63
N ALA A 43 12.71 -7.11 -1.79
CA ALA A 43 11.68 -6.10 -2.07
C ALA A 43 11.03 -6.31 -3.45
N GLN A 44 11.79 -6.73 -4.48
CA GLN A 44 11.23 -7.03 -5.80
C GLN A 44 10.27 -8.24 -5.73
N VAL A 45 10.65 -9.27 -4.98
CA VAL A 45 9.79 -10.45 -4.76
C VAL A 45 8.46 -10.05 -4.12
N LEU A 46 8.48 -9.14 -3.13
CA LEU A 46 7.26 -8.62 -2.49
C LEU A 46 6.43 -7.72 -3.41
N LEU A 47 7.08 -6.92 -4.26
CA LEU A 47 6.37 -6.08 -5.23
C LEU A 47 5.68 -6.92 -6.30
N ASP A 48 6.30 -8.01 -6.75
CA ASP A 48 5.74 -8.93 -7.74
C ASP A 48 4.65 -9.84 -7.14
N ASN A 49 4.82 -10.24 -5.87
CA ASN A 49 3.91 -11.13 -5.15
C ASN A 49 3.64 -10.62 -3.74
N PRO A 50 2.77 -9.61 -3.57
CA PRO A 50 2.56 -8.94 -2.27
C PRO A 50 1.99 -9.87 -1.19
N ASN A 51 1.09 -10.75 -1.54
CA ASN A 51 0.54 -11.77 -0.64
C ASN A 51 -0.15 -12.90 -1.44
N PRO A 52 -0.50 -14.05 -0.82
CA PRO A 52 -1.09 -15.19 -1.51
C PRO A 52 -2.43 -14.94 -2.20
N ASN A 53 -3.15 -13.90 -1.78
CA ASN A 53 -4.50 -13.61 -2.27
C ASN A 53 -4.55 -12.45 -3.27
N MET A 54 -3.41 -11.85 -3.60
CA MET A 54 -3.38 -10.59 -4.35
C MET A 54 -2.16 -10.54 -5.28
N THR A 55 -2.39 -10.21 -6.53
CA THR A 55 -1.33 -9.97 -7.51
C THR A 55 -0.75 -8.56 -7.36
N ALA A 56 0.43 -8.31 -7.93
CA ALA A 56 1.04 -6.99 -8.00
C ALA A 56 0.10 -5.96 -8.67
N ASN A 57 -0.51 -6.35 -9.79
CA ASN A 57 -1.46 -5.50 -10.51
C ASN A 57 -2.65 -5.09 -9.63
N LEU A 58 -3.24 -6.04 -8.90
CA LEU A 58 -4.36 -5.76 -8.00
C LEU A 58 -3.94 -4.86 -6.83
N MET A 59 -2.74 -5.05 -6.26
CA MET A 59 -2.20 -4.18 -5.21
C MET A 59 -2.00 -2.75 -5.71
N ASN A 60 -1.40 -2.58 -6.89
CA ASN A 60 -1.15 -1.27 -7.48
C ASN A 60 -2.47 -0.54 -7.81
N ASN A 61 -3.46 -1.27 -8.34
CA ASN A 61 -4.79 -0.73 -8.57
C ASN A 61 -5.44 -0.27 -7.26
N TYR A 62 -5.34 -1.08 -6.20
CA TYR A 62 -5.84 -0.72 -4.88
C TYR A 62 -5.19 0.56 -4.34
N ILE A 63 -3.87 0.69 -4.45
CA ILE A 63 -3.12 1.86 -3.97
C ILE A 63 -3.62 3.13 -4.65
N VAL A 64 -3.64 3.17 -5.99
CA VAL A 64 -4.04 4.39 -6.72
C VAL A 64 -5.51 4.73 -6.49
N THR A 65 -6.37 3.73 -6.43
CA THR A 65 -7.80 3.94 -6.17
C THR A 65 -8.01 4.49 -4.75
N SER A 66 -7.32 3.97 -3.75
CA SER A 66 -7.38 4.46 -2.38
C SER A 66 -6.92 5.92 -2.28
N VAL A 67 -5.79 6.27 -2.89
CA VAL A 67 -5.29 7.65 -2.92
C VAL A 67 -6.27 8.57 -3.65
N ALA A 68 -6.85 8.14 -4.76
CA ALA A 68 -7.80 8.95 -5.52
C ALA A 68 -9.12 9.21 -4.78
N VAL A 69 -9.61 8.24 -4.00
CA VAL A 69 -10.89 8.32 -3.27
C VAL A 69 -10.73 8.94 -1.89
N TYR A 70 -9.71 8.53 -1.13
CA TYR A 70 -9.52 8.88 0.28
C TYR A 70 -8.39 9.86 0.54
N GLY A 71 -7.51 10.10 -0.44
CA GLY A 71 -6.29 10.89 -0.29
C GLY A 71 -5.11 10.11 0.28
N ASP A 72 -5.34 8.92 0.81
CA ASP A 72 -4.34 8.09 1.48
C ASP A 72 -4.46 6.63 1.05
N ALA A 73 -3.34 5.89 1.12
CA ALA A 73 -3.33 4.43 1.05
C ALA A 73 -2.44 3.86 2.16
N PHE A 74 -2.88 2.77 2.76
CA PHE A 74 -2.19 2.12 3.87
C PHE A 74 -1.92 0.65 3.54
N ILE A 75 -0.67 0.22 3.74
CA ILE A 75 -0.23 -1.14 3.50
C ILE A 75 0.46 -1.68 4.75
N LEU A 76 -0.10 -2.72 5.34
CA LEU A 76 0.50 -3.42 6.46
C LEU A 76 1.64 -4.31 5.99
N LYS A 77 2.80 -4.20 6.64
CA LYS A 77 3.94 -5.10 6.45
C LYS A 77 3.86 -6.23 7.47
N LEU A 78 3.56 -7.45 7.03
CA LEU A 78 3.71 -8.62 7.88
C LEU A 78 5.16 -9.07 7.89
N LYS A 79 5.69 -9.28 9.09
CA LYS A 79 7.07 -9.70 9.32
C LYS A 79 7.12 -11.13 9.85
N ASN A 80 8.19 -11.84 9.50
CA ASN A 80 8.53 -13.11 10.14
C ASN A 80 9.27 -12.89 11.47
N ASP A 81 9.57 -13.97 12.18
CA ASP A 81 10.26 -13.93 13.50
C ASP A 81 11.67 -13.31 13.40
N ALA A 82 12.30 -13.36 12.23
CA ALA A 82 13.60 -12.73 11.96
C ALA A 82 13.49 -11.23 11.64
N GLY A 83 12.27 -10.66 11.61
CA GLY A 83 12.00 -9.25 11.30
C GLY A 83 11.93 -8.91 9.83
N GLY A 84 12.12 -9.88 8.92
CA GLY A 84 11.97 -9.69 7.47
C GLY A 84 10.51 -9.55 7.07
N VAL A 85 10.20 -8.61 6.16
CA VAL A 85 8.85 -8.45 5.61
C VAL A 85 8.56 -9.60 4.65
N VAL A 86 7.48 -10.33 4.89
CA VAL A 86 7.08 -11.51 4.09
C VAL A 86 5.79 -11.31 3.31
N GLN A 87 4.94 -10.37 3.72
CA GLN A 87 3.71 -10.03 2.99
C GLN A 87 3.38 -8.55 3.12
N LEU A 88 2.68 -8.04 2.11
CA LEU A 88 2.09 -6.71 2.07
C LEU A 88 0.57 -6.87 1.99
N ILE A 89 -0.16 -6.27 2.94
CA ILE A 89 -1.61 -6.36 3.02
C ILE A 89 -2.21 -4.96 2.97
N PRO A 90 -3.07 -4.65 1.98
CA PRO A 90 -3.75 -3.37 1.92
C PRO A 90 -4.79 -3.25 3.04
N LEU A 91 -4.87 -2.08 3.65
CA LEU A 91 -5.86 -1.75 4.68
C LEU A 91 -6.87 -0.74 4.12
N LEU A 92 -8.13 -0.88 4.50
CA LEU A 92 -9.16 0.08 4.14
C LEU A 92 -8.87 1.43 4.83
N PRO A 93 -8.67 2.54 4.10
CA PRO A 93 -8.33 3.83 4.70
C PRO A 93 -9.36 4.32 5.73
N GLU A 94 -10.63 4.05 5.51
CA GLU A 94 -11.71 4.41 6.44
C GLU A 94 -11.57 3.75 7.83
N MET A 95 -10.86 2.63 7.92
CA MET A 95 -10.64 1.89 9.15
C MET A 95 -9.31 2.22 9.81
N VAL A 96 -8.46 3.01 9.17
CA VAL A 96 -7.15 3.40 9.71
C VAL A 96 -7.26 4.76 10.38
N GLU A 97 -6.87 4.84 11.63
CA GLU A 97 -6.75 6.08 12.38
C GLU A 97 -5.28 6.39 12.67
N VAL A 98 -4.83 7.55 12.22
CA VAL A 98 -3.47 8.03 12.48
C VAL A 98 -3.44 8.77 13.81
N LYS A 99 -2.56 8.37 14.71
CA LYS A 99 -2.37 9.00 16.03
C LYS A 99 -1.04 9.71 16.11
N GLY A 100 -1.05 10.92 16.60
CA GLY A 100 0.13 11.72 16.89
C GLY A 100 0.06 12.36 18.27
N ASN A 101 1.11 13.05 18.66
CA ASN A 101 1.17 13.87 19.88
C ASN A 101 1.86 15.20 19.58
N ASN A 102 2.02 16.05 20.59
CA ASN A 102 2.64 17.37 20.45
C ASN A 102 4.12 17.35 20.07
N GLU A 103 4.79 16.22 20.24
CA GLU A 103 6.23 16.05 19.95
C GLU A 103 6.46 15.34 18.62
N GLN A 104 5.52 14.44 18.22
CA GLN A 104 5.62 13.64 17.01
C GLN A 104 4.31 13.69 16.23
N LEU A 105 4.41 14.02 14.95
CA LEU A 105 3.26 14.13 14.06
C LEU A 105 2.51 12.79 13.95
N ILE A 106 3.23 11.68 13.88
CA ILE A 106 2.69 10.33 13.83
C ILE A 106 3.42 9.45 14.85
N THR A 107 2.67 8.91 15.81
CA THR A 107 3.20 7.97 16.82
C THR A 107 2.80 6.53 16.55
N LYS A 108 1.58 6.31 16.07
CA LYS A 108 1.04 4.98 15.77
C LYS A 108 -0.14 5.05 14.82
N TYR A 109 -0.47 3.90 14.25
CA TYR A 109 -1.69 3.67 13.48
C TYR A 109 -2.59 2.72 14.24
N GLN A 110 -3.90 2.95 14.17
CA GLN A 110 -4.92 2.05 14.72
C GLN A 110 -5.83 1.58 13.59
N TYR A 111 -6.00 0.28 13.46
CA TYR A 111 -6.95 -0.33 12.52
C TYR A 111 -8.16 -0.85 13.28
N LYS A 112 -9.33 -0.32 12.94
CA LYS A 112 -10.60 -0.65 13.61
C LYS A 112 -11.42 -1.57 12.72
N GLN A 113 -11.68 -2.79 13.17
CA GLN A 113 -12.51 -3.75 12.47
C GLN A 113 -13.53 -4.38 13.43
N LYS A 114 -14.84 -4.20 13.16
CA LYS A 114 -15.95 -4.84 13.89
C LYS A 114 -15.81 -4.82 15.42
N GLY A 115 -15.48 -3.67 15.99
CA GLY A 115 -15.33 -3.51 17.43
C GLY A 115 -13.96 -3.86 18.00
N ASN A 116 -13.08 -4.45 17.21
CA ASN A 116 -11.69 -4.72 17.59
C ASN A 116 -10.79 -3.60 17.07
N THR A 117 -9.83 -3.19 17.89
CA THR A 117 -8.79 -2.22 17.52
C THR A 117 -7.44 -2.92 17.54
N LEU A 118 -6.76 -2.93 16.39
CA LEU A 118 -5.38 -3.39 16.26
C LEU A 118 -4.47 -2.17 16.24
N GLU A 119 -3.53 -2.08 17.17
CA GLU A 119 -2.48 -1.07 17.14
C GLU A 119 -1.33 -1.54 16.24
N ILE A 120 -0.96 -0.71 15.27
CA ILE A 120 0.12 -0.99 14.33
C ILE A 120 1.19 0.06 14.54
N MET A 121 2.28 -0.33 15.20
CA MET A 121 3.43 0.55 15.41
C MET A 121 4.44 0.37 14.26
N LEU A 122 4.57 1.39 13.39
CA LEU A 122 5.62 1.51 12.36
C LEU A 122 5.79 0.33 11.36
N SER A 123 4.91 -0.68 11.40
CA SER A 123 4.89 -1.78 10.44
C SER A 123 3.96 -1.51 9.25
N LEU A 124 3.77 -0.22 8.92
CA LEU A 124 2.83 0.23 7.90
C LEU A 124 3.56 1.11 6.89
N ILE A 125 3.13 1.02 5.63
CA ILE A 125 3.48 1.96 4.57
C ILE A 125 2.28 2.89 4.41
N HIS A 126 2.51 4.19 4.61
CA HIS A 126 1.52 5.24 4.41
C HIS A 126 1.89 6.01 3.14
N ILE A 127 0.97 6.08 2.21
CA ILE A 127 1.12 6.77 0.93
C ILE A 127 0.13 7.91 0.86
#